data_f43285706dd2e8305757de82a1f9c14e
#
_entry.id   f43285706dd2e8305757de82a1f9c14e
#
_cell.length_a   1.000
_cell.length_b   1.000
_cell.length_c   1.000
_cell.angle_alpha   90.00
_cell.angle_beta   90.00
_cell.angle_gamma   90.00
#
_symmetry.space_group_name_H-M   'P 1'
#
loop_
_entity.id
_entity.type
_entity.pdbx_description
1 polymer ?
#
loop_
_entity_poly.entity_id
_entity_poly.type
_entity_poly.pdbx_seq_one_letter_code
_entity_poly.pdbx_strand_id
1 'polypeptide(L)'
;AEISRVEETIQRVADHYQVEEVEMYVITNGLFVNLHQQEDYTYTRLKYVPSISVNLKKLCDINELSRRIEQENLSIDTAFERLQEIQKAKNEPVWELVFSSGVGAAAFGYLFGGSLWDCLAAFVCGVILQLFFSFLDEKQVNISKVLLDIIGGLLVTVICVVLNRIGVSEHLDLAITGAIIPMIPGVAFTNGIRDIVDGDYLSGCVRLLDAILVFCSIAIGVGLGLKL
;
A
#
# COMPACT_ATOMS: atom_id res chain seq x y z
N ALA A 1 -1.28 3.78 6.72
CA ALA A 1 -1.52 3.67 8.19
C ALA A 1 -3.01 3.83 8.44
N GLU A 2 -3.51 3.24 9.50
CA GLU A 2 -4.83 3.48 10.07
C GLU A 2 -4.89 4.92 10.60
N ILE A 3 -6.04 5.56 10.52
CA ILE A 3 -6.18 6.96 10.95
C ILE A 3 -5.89 7.09 12.44
N SER A 4 -6.50 6.24 13.26
CA SER A 4 -6.27 6.20 14.71
C SER A 4 -4.80 6.08 15.10
N ARG A 5 -4.00 5.30 14.35
CA ARG A 5 -2.55 5.21 14.61
C ARG A 5 -1.78 6.47 14.25
N VAL A 6 -2.21 7.22 13.24
CA VAL A 6 -1.60 8.50 12.90
C VAL A 6 -1.87 9.50 14.02
N GLU A 7 -3.11 9.56 14.49
CA GLU A 7 -3.53 10.41 15.59
C GLU A 7 -2.78 10.07 16.89
N GLU A 8 -2.73 8.78 17.25
CA GLU A 8 -1.96 8.31 18.41
C GLU A 8 -0.47 8.69 18.34
N THR A 9 0.13 8.58 17.14
CA THR A 9 1.53 8.94 16.96
C THR A 9 1.77 10.44 17.14
N ILE A 10 0.88 11.27 16.59
CA ILE A 10 0.96 12.73 16.74
C ILE A 10 0.75 13.13 18.19
N GLN A 11 -0.28 12.57 18.85
CA GLN A 11 -0.60 12.85 20.24
C GLN A 11 0.59 12.50 21.15
N ARG A 12 1.17 11.30 21.00
CA ARG A 12 2.35 10.85 21.77
C ARG A 12 3.53 11.79 21.66
N VAL A 13 3.82 12.28 20.45
CA VAL A 13 4.92 13.22 20.22
C VAL A 13 4.61 14.58 20.86
N ALA A 14 3.38 15.06 20.73
CA ALA A 14 2.95 16.32 21.31
C ALA A 14 2.98 16.28 22.85
N ASP A 15 2.50 15.22 23.48
CA ASP A 15 2.52 15.01 24.92
C ASP A 15 3.96 15.00 25.46
N HIS A 16 4.87 14.32 24.74
CA HIS A 16 6.30 14.29 25.13
C HIS A 16 6.94 15.70 25.15
N TYR A 17 6.61 16.53 24.17
CA TYR A 17 7.13 17.91 24.10
C TYR A 17 6.26 18.93 24.85
N GLN A 18 5.32 18.45 25.66
CA GLN A 18 4.47 19.29 26.55
C GLN A 18 3.70 20.36 25.77
N VAL A 19 3.17 20.00 24.59
CA VAL A 19 2.24 20.86 23.86
C VAL A 19 0.92 20.90 24.64
N GLU A 20 0.42 22.10 24.97
CA GLU A 20 -0.73 22.25 25.87
C GLU A 20 -2.01 21.65 25.31
N GLU A 21 -2.28 21.89 24.01
CA GLU A 21 -3.46 21.36 23.35
C GLU A 21 -3.15 21.06 21.88
N VAL A 22 -3.58 19.87 21.42
CA VAL A 22 -3.43 19.43 20.05
C VAL A 22 -4.79 19.02 19.51
N GLU A 23 -5.29 19.79 18.57
CA GLU A 23 -6.45 19.39 17.78
C GLU A 23 -5.98 18.83 16.44
N MET A 24 -6.44 17.65 16.08
CA MET A 24 -6.07 17.05 14.80
C MET A 24 -7.30 16.49 14.10
N TYR A 25 -7.27 16.60 12.77
CA TYR A 25 -8.23 15.96 11.90
C TYR A 25 -7.49 15.28 10.77
N VAL A 26 -7.52 13.96 10.79
CA VAL A 26 -6.81 13.10 9.84
C VAL A 26 -7.83 12.50 8.89
N ILE A 27 -7.59 12.64 7.58
CA ILE A 27 -8.37 12.01 6.53
C ILE A 27 -7.43 11.27 5.58
N THR A 28 -7.97 10.42 4.71
CA THR A 28 -7.19 9.56 3.81
C THR A 28 -6.15 10.32 2.98
N ASN A 29 -6.45 11.56 2.57
CA ASN A 29 -5.61 12.38 1.69
C ASN A 29 -5.20 13.72 2.31
N GLY A 30 -5.38 13.92 3.60
CA GLY A 30 -5.05 15.17 4.26
C GLY A 30 -4.88 15.06 5.76
N LEU A 31 -4.15 16.01 6.30
CA LEU A 31 -3.90 16.16 7.73
C LEU A 31 -4.04 17.63 8.10
N PHE A 32 -4.90 17.89 9.07
CA PHE A 32 -5.03 19.18 9.74
C PHE A 32 -4.52 19.02 11.16
N VAL A 33 -3.58 19.87 11.57
CA VAL A 33 -3.10 19.90 12.94
C VAL A 33 -3.14 21.33 13.42
N ASN A 34 -3.73 21.53 14.57
CA ASN A 34 -3.78 22.79 15.26
C ASN A 34 -3.12 22.60 16.64
N LEU A 35 -2.09 23.39 16.91
CA LEU A 35 -1.35 23.35 18.17
C LEU A 35 -1.59 24.65 18.91
N HIS A 36 -2.04 24.56 20.16
CA HIS A 36 -2.18 25.67 21.07
C HIS A 36 -1.03 25.63 22.09
N GLN A 37 -0.34 26.75 22.21
CA GLN A 37 0.76 26.91 23.16
C GLN A 37 0.73 28.32 23.75
N GLN A 38 0.51 28.43 25.05
CA GLN A 38 0.35 29.67 25.80
C GLN A 38 -0.72 30.64 25.24
N GLU A 39 -1.22 31.55 26.04
CA GLU A 39 -2.48 32.29 25.86
C GLU A 39 -2.71 32.95 24.49
N ASP A 40 -1.73 33.02 23.56
CA ASP A 40 -1.86 33.74 22.29
C ASP A 40 -1.26 33.05 21.04
N TYR A 41 -0.63 31.89 21.15
CA TYR A 41 0.00 31.24 19.99
C TYR A 41 -0.75 30.00 19.53
N THR A 42 -1.46 30.12 18.41
CA THR A 42 -2.07 28.99 17.69
C THR A 42 -1.32 28.75 16.40
N TYR A 43 -0.81 27.54 16.21
CA TYR A 43 -0.14 27.15 14.98
C TYR A 43 -0.97 26.10 14.25
N THR A 44 -1.49 26.47 13.08
CA THR A 44 -2.30 25.58 12.24
C THR A 44 -1.51 25.11 11.02
N ARG A 45 -1.47 23.81 10.77
CA ARG A 45 -0.86 23.22 9.58
C ARG A 45 -1.82 22.31 8.84
N LEU A 46 -1.98 22.60 7.54
CA LEU A 46 -2.63 21.71 6.58
C LEU A 46 -1.57 21.02 5.73
N LYS A 47 -1.64 19.70 5.61
CA LYS A 47 -0.81 18.91 4.70
C LYS A 47 -1.69 18.06 3.79
N TYR A 48 -1.64 18.32 2.50
CA TYR A 48 -2.26 17.44 1.51
C TYR A 48 -1.33 16.27 1.18
N VAL A 49 -1.90 15.05 1.12
CA VAL A 49 -1.20 13.80 0.78
C VAL A 49 -1.77 13.25 -0.52
N PRO A 50 -1.14 13.53 -1.67
CA PRO A 50 -1.75 13.27 -2.99
C PRO A 50 -1.80 11.79 -3.40
N SER A 51 -1.00 10.94 -2.79
CA SER A 51 -0.95 9.52 -3.15
C SER A 51 -0.87 8.62 -1.92
N ILE A 52 -1.62 7.53 -1.97
CA ILE A 52 -1.64 6.51 -0.93
C ILE A 52 -0.78 5.35 -1.41
N SER A 53 0.54 5.48 -1.28
CA SER A 53 1.44 4.34 -1.38
C SER A 53 1.81 3.88 0.03
N VAL A 54 1.76 2.57 0.27
CA VAL A 54 2.13 2.00 1.57
C VAL A 54 3.60 1.62 1.53
N ASN A 55 4.44 2.37 2.23
CA ASN A 55 5.82 1.98 2.49
C ASN A 55 5.92 1.49 3.94
N LEU A 56 5.87 0.18 4.12
CA LEU A 56 5.86 -0.46 5.45
C LEU A 56 7.14 -0.18 6.23
N LYS A 57 8.29 -0.07 5.57
CA LYS A 57 9.56 0.24 6.23
C LYS A 57 9.53 1.64 6.84
N LYS A 58 9.18 2.66 6.06
CA LYS A 58 9.04 4.02 6.58
C LYS A 58 8.00 4.10 7.70
N LEU A 59 6.93 3.32 7.59
CA LEU A 59 5.91 3.23 8.65
C LEU A 59 6.51 2.67 9.96
N CYS A 60 7.28 1.58 9.87
CA CYS A 60 7.95 0.99 11.02
C CYS A 60 8.98 1.97 11.61
N ASP A 61 9.80 2.60 10.78
CA ASP A 61 10.83 3.54 11.20
C ASP A 61 10.23 4.77 11.92
N ILE A 62 9.08 5.29 11.44
CA ILE A 62 8.35 6.40 12.08
C ILE A 62 7.77 5.95 13.44
N ASN A 63 7.16 4.76 13.50
CA ASN A 63 6.64 4.22 14.74
C ASN A 63 7.75 3.98 15.77
N GLU A 64 8.89 3.47 15.35
CA GLU A 64 10.05 3.31 16.21
C GLU A 64 10.58 4.67 16.69
N LEU A 65 10.72 5.64 15.78
CA LEU A 65 11.13 6.99 16.15
C LEU A 65 10.21 7.62 17.20
N SER A 66 8.87 7.49 17.03
CA SER A 66 7.92 8.06 18.00
C SER A 66 8.07 7.46 19.41
N ARG A 67 8.39 6.16 19.50
CA ARG A 67 8.66 5.49 20.79
C ARG A 67 10.02 5.91 21.38
N ARG A 68 11.03 6.05 20.54
CA ARG A 68 12.37 6.48 20.97
C ARG A 68 12.39 7.93 21.45
N ILE A 69 11.56 8.81 20.87
CA ILE A 69 11.39 10.19 21.35
C ILE A 69 11.01 10.16 22.83
N GLU A 70 10.03 9.33 23.20
CA GLU A 70 9.55 9.19 24.57
C GLU A 70 10.57 8.50 25.48
N GLN A 71 11.14 7.36 25.05
CA GLN A 71 12.03 6.54 25.86
C GLN A 71 13.42 7.15 26.09
N GLU A 72 13.99 7.77 25.08
CA GLU A 72 15.33 8.34 25.09
C GLU A 72 15.32 9.84 25.38
N ASN A 73 14.15 10.46 25.56
CA ASN A 73 13.96 11.90 25.78
C ASN A 73 14.71 12.74 24.72
N LEU A 74 14.48 12.43 23.46
CA LEU A 74 15.18 13.07 22.35
C LEU A 74 14.81 14.56 22.27
N SER A 75 15.79 15.41 21.95
CA SER A 75 15.52 16.81 21.64
C SER A 75 14.73 16.95 20.33
N ILE A 76 13.99 18.05 20.19
CA ILE A 76 13.22 18.36 18.97
C ILE A 76 14.12 18.32 17.72
N ASP A 77 15.33 18.93 17.80
CA ASP A 77 16.26 18.97 16.68
C ASP A 77 16.73 17.57 16.26
N THR A 78 17.10 16.74 17.23
CA THR A 78 17.53 15.36 16.96
C THR A 78 16.38 14.51 16.38
N ALA A 79 15.17 14.66 16.90
CA ALA A 79 13.99 13.96 16.38
C ALA A 79 13.67 14.40 14.95
N PHE A 80 13.80 15.70 14.66
CA PHE A 80 13.56 16.24 13.33
C PHE A 80 14.62 15.78 12.32
N GLU A 81 15.90 15.75 12.69
CA GLU A 81 16.98 15.21 11.84
C GLU A 81 16.70 13.75 11.48
N ARG A 82 16.37 12.90 12.45
CA ARG A 82 16.01 11.49 12.19
C ARG A 82 14.77 11.34 11.32
N LEU A 83 13.75 12.19 11.52
CA LEU A 83 12.57 12.19 10.65
C LEU A 83 12.93 12.53 9.20
N GLN A 84 13.84 13.50 9.00
CA GLN A 84 14.34 13.83 7.66
C GLN A 84 15.13 12.68 7.03
N GLU A 85 15.93 11.94 7.82
CA GLU A 85 16.64 10.75 7.33
C GLU A 85 15.65 9.67 6.85
N ILE A 86 14.62 9.37 7.64
CA ILE A 86 13.56 8.44 7.25
C ILE A 86 12.86 8.91 5.97
N GLN A 87 12.56 10.21 5.87
CA GLN A 87 11.93 10.77 4.67
C GLN A 87 12.80 10.60 3.42
N LYS A 88 14.11 10.83 3.54
CA LYS A 88 15.10 10.73 2.45
C LYS A 88 15.53 9.30 2.15
N ALA A 89 15.20 8.34 3.02
CA ALA A 89 15.54 6.94 2.81
C ALA A 89 15.03 6.45 1.44
N LYS A 90 15.93 5.81 0.69
CA LYS A 90 15.62 5.26 -0.63
C LYS A 90 14.55 4.17 -0.51
N ASN A 91 13.73 4.05 -1.54
CA ASN A 91 12.81 2.93 -1.67
C ASN A 91 13.61 1.62 -1.85
N GLU A 92 12.97 0.51 -1.54
CA GLU A 92 13.55 -0.83 -1.74
C GLU A 92 13.98 -1.01 -3.20
N PRO A 93 15.05 -1.77 -3.46
CA PRO A 93 15.52 -2.01 -4.81
C PRO A 93 14.47 -2.81 -5.62
N VAL A 94 14.33 -2.49 -6.89
CA VAL A 94 13.32 -3.07 -7.79
C VAL A 94 13.37 -4.61 -7.81
N TRP A 95 14.57 -5.20 -7.74
CA TRP A 95 14.70 -6.66 -7.77
C TRP A 95 14.08 -7.36 -6.54
N GLU A 96 14.10 -6.72 -5.36
CA GLU A 96 13.43 -7.23 -4.15
C GLU A 96 11.91 -7.21 -4.32
N LEU A 97 11.37 -6.13 -4.88
CA LEU A 97 9.95 -6.01 -5.17
C LEU A 97 9.51 -7.06 -6.19
N VAL A 98 10.29 -7.24 -7.25
CA VAL A 98 10.02 -8.21 -8.31
C VAL A 98 10.04 -9.64 -7.78
N PHE A 99 11.08 -9.99 -7.01
CA PHE A 99 11.18 -11.33 -6.43
C PHE A 99 10.07 -11.58 -5.41
N SER A 100 9.80 -10.62 -4.53
CA SER A 100 8.74 -10.74 -3.52
C SER A 100 7.36 -10.88 -4.15
N SER A 101 7.07 -10.17 -5.24
CA SER A 101 5.82 -10.31 -6.00
C SER A 101 5.66 -11.72 -6.58
N GLY A 102 6.72 -12.27 -7.17
CA GLY A 102 6.72 -13.65 -7.67
C GLY A 102 6.50 -14.68 -6.57
N VAL A 103 7.25 -14.57 -5.46
CA VAL A 103 7.09 -15.47 -4.30
C VAL A 103 5.69 -15.36 -3.70
N GLY A 104 5.16 -14.13 -3.56
CA GLY A 104 3.81 -13.90 -3.08
C GLY A 104 2.76 -14.57 -3.97
N ALA A 105 2.85 -14.37 -5.29
CA ALA A 105 1.95 -15.00 -6.26
C ALA A 105 1.99 -16.53 -6.18
N ALA A 106 3.17 -17.13 -6.12
CA ALA A 106 3.34 -18.59 -5.99
C ALA A 106 2.79 -19.12 -4.67
N ALA A 107 3.07 -18.44 -3.55
CA ALA A 107 2.59 -18.84 -2.23
C ALA A 107 1.06 -18.84 -2.15
N PHE A 108 0.42 -17.82 -2.70
CA PHE A 108 -1.05 -17.79 -2.78
C PHE A 108 -1.61 -18.82 -3.77
N GLY A 109 -0.96 -19.04 -4.91
CA GLY A 109 -1.32 -20.14 -5.81
C GLY A 109 -1.34 -21.49 -5.08
N TYR A 110 -0.33 -21.77 -4.28
CA TYR A 110 -0.27 -22.97 -3.43
C TYR A 110 -1.37 -22.99 -2.37
N LEU A 111 -1.60 -21.87 -1.69
CA LEU A 111 -2.61 -21.74 -0.63
C LEU A 111 -4.03 -22.03 -1.15
N PHE A 112 -4.32 -21.67 -2.40
CA PHE A 112 -5.60 -21.94 -3.06
C PHE A 112 -5.69 -23.37 -3.64
N GLY A 113 -4.67 -24.21 -3.46
CA GLY A 113 -4.67 -25.61 -3.84
C GLY A 113 -4.08 -25.88 -5.23
N GLY A 114 -3.34 -24.94 -5.81
CA GLY A 114 -2.61 -25.12 -7.05
C GLY A 114 -1.48 -26.14 -6.93
N SER A 115 -1.18 -26.83 -8.03
CA SER A 115 -0.02 -27.70 -8.15
C SER A 115 1.29 -26.91 -8.11
N LEU A 116 2.43 -27.56 -7.95
CA LEU A 116 3.73 -26.91 -8.03
C LEU A 116 3.97 -26.20 -9.37
N TRP A 117 3.38 -26.73 -10.44
CA TRP A 117 3.44 -26.16 -11.77
C TRP A 117 2.58 -24.90 -11.90
N ASP A 118 1.39 -24.90 -11.28
CA ASP A 118 0.53 -23.71 -11.19
C ASP A 118 1.21 -22.60 -10.36
N CYS A 119 1.89 -22.97 -9.27
CA CYS A 119 2.67 -22.06 -8.46
C CYS A 119 3.85 -21.44 -9.24
N LEU A 120 4.52 -22.25 -10.08
CA LEU A 120 5.59 -21.76 -10.94
C LEU A 120 5.06 -20.77 -11.98
N ALA A 121 3.91 -21.08 -12.59
CA ALA A 121 3.25 -20.18 -13.53
C ALA A 121 2.87 -18.86 -12.83
N ALA A 122 2.26 -18.92 -11.63
CA ALA A 122 1.93 -17.74 -10.84
C ALA A 122 3.17 -16.92 -10.46
N PHE A 123 4.29 -17.57 -10.10
CA PHE A 123 5.57 -16.92 -9.84
C PHE A 123 6.04 -16.10 -11.04
N VAL A 124 6.10 -16.73 -12.21
CA VAL A 124 6.54 -16.07 -13.46
C VAL A 124 5.64 -14.87 -13.78
N CYS A 125 4.31 -15.05 -13.63
CA CYS A 125 3.37 -13.97 -13.83
C CYS A 125 3.58 -12.82 -12.85
N GLY A 126 3.76 -13.11 -11.57
CA GLY A 126 4.02 -12.08 -10.54
C GLY A 126 5.31 -11.30 -10.80
N VAL A 127 6.38 -11.97 -11.24
CA VAL A 127 7.64 -11.34 -11.65
C VAL A 127 7.44 -10.42 -12.84
N ILE A 128 6.79 -10.89 -13.92
CA ILE A 128 6.56 -10.10 -15.13
C ILE A 128 5.65 -8.90 -14.84
N LEU A 129 4.59 -9.10 -14.05
CA LEU A 129 3.68 -8.05 -13.65
C LEU A 129 4.40 -6.93 -12.90
N GLN A 130 5.24 -7.28 -11.92
CA GLN A 130 5.97 -6.29 -11.12
C GLN A 130 7.05 -5.58 -11.96
N LEU A 131 7.72 -6.28 -12.85
CA LEU A 131 8.64 -5.66 -13.81
C LEU A 131 7.91 -4.64 -14.71
N PHE A 132 6.73 -5.01 -15.19
CA PHE A 132 5.89 -4.12 -16.00
C PHE A 132 5.50 -2.85 -15.23
N PHE A 133 5.03 -2.97 -14.00
CA PHE A 133 4.67 -1.81 -13.18
C PHE A 133 5.90 -0.96 -12.82
N SER A 134 7.02 -1.59 -12.47
CA SER A 134 8.26 -0.86 -12.18
C SER A 134 8.79 -0.09 -13.40
N PHE A 135 8.68 -0.67 -14.59
CA PHE A 135 9.06 -0.01 -15.83
C PHE A 135 8.18 1.21 -16.14
N LEU A 136 6.87 1.12 -15.90
CA LEU A 136 5.96 2.26 -16.11
C LEU A 136 6.21 3.38 -15.10
N ASP A 137 6.50 3.02 -13.83
CA ASP A 137 6.83 3.99 -12.78
C ASP A 137 8.13 4.74 -13.10
N GLU A 138 9.18 4.03 -13.53
CA GLU A 138 10.44 4.63 -13.97
C GLU A 138 10.26 5.62 -15.14
N LYS A 139 9.37 5.28 -16.06
CA LYS A 139 9.05 6.12 -17.22
C LYS A 139 8.10 7.29 -16.88
N GLN A 140 7.61 7.36 -15.65
CA GLN A 140 6.63 8.37 -15.20
C GLN A 140 5.41 8.46 -16.12
N VAL A 141 4.94 7.32 -16.61
CA VAL A 141 3.82 7.27 -17.55
C VAL A 141 2.53 7.61 -16.80
N ASN A 142 1.90 8.73 -17.13
CA ASN A 142 0.66 9.18 -16.53
C ASN A 142 -0.54 8.38 -17.07
N ILE A 143 -0.72 7.17 -16.55
CA ILE A 143 -1.89 6.32 -16.82
C ILE A 143 -2.76 6.30 -15.57
N SER A 144 -4.08 6.32 -15.73
CA SER A 144 -4.97 6.17 -14.57
C SER A 144 -4.78 4.80 -13.92
N LYS A 145 -4.85 4.75 -12.58
CA LYS A 145 -4.72 3.51 -11.81
C LYS A 145 -5.70 2.42 -12.30
N VAL A 146 -6.94 2.80 -12.57
CA VAL A 146 -7.98 1.90 -13.11
C VAL A 146 -7.51 1.22 -14.40
N LEU A 147 -6.95 1.99 -15.34
CA LEU A 147 -6.47 1.43 -16.60
C LEU A 147 -5.24 0.54 -16.41
N LEU A 148 -4.34 0.90 -15.49
CA LEU A 148 -3.19 0.07 -15.11
C LEU A 148 -3.64 -1.28 -14.55
N ASP A 149 -4.64 -1.28 -13.67
CA ASP A 149 -5.16 -2.51 -13.06
C ASP A 149 -5.85 -3.40 -14.11
N ILE A 150 -6.57 -2.82 -15.07
CA ILE A 150 -7.16 -3.56 -16.20
C ILE A 150 -6.06 -4.20 -17.06
N ILE A 151 -5.04 -3.43 -17.43
CA ILE A 151 -3.92 -3.93 -18.23
C ILE A 151 -3.14 -5.00 -17.48
N GLY A 152 -2.91 -4.83 -16.17
CA GLY A 152 -2.26 -5.81 -15.32
C GLY A 152 -3.02 -7.13 -15.25
N GLY A 153 -4.33 -7.10 -15.03
CA GLY A 153 -5.20 -8.28 -15.03
C GLY A 153 -5.23 -9.00 -16.38
N LEU A 154 -5.29 -8.22 -17.47
CA LEU A 154 -5.20 -8.76 -18.84
C LEU A 154 -3.83 -9.43 -19.09
N LEU A 155 -2.73 -8.76 -18.75
CA LEU A 155 -1.38 -9.26 -18.92
C LEU A 155 -1.17 -10.58 -18.20
N VAL A 156 -1.53 -10.65 -16.90
CA VAL A 156 -1.45 -11.87 -16.09
C VAL A 156 -2.22 -13.00 -16.73
N THR A 157 -3.46 -12.73 -17.15
CA THR A 157 -4.33 -13.78 -17.72
C THR A 157 -3.77 -14.30 -19.03
N VAL A 158 -3.31 -13.43 -19.94
CA VAL A 158 -2.70 -13.83 -21.20
C VAL A 158 -1.46 -14.71 -20.96
N ILE A 159 -0.58 -14.32 -20.02
CA ILE A 159 0.60 -15.11 -19.68
C ILE A 159 0.18 -16.48 -19.12
N CYS A 160 -0.76 -16.52 -18.17
CA CYS A 160 -1.25 -17.80 -17.61
C CYS A 160 -1.86 -18.69 -18.69
N VAL A 161 -2.66 -18.15 -19.61
CA VAL A 161 -3.23 -18.90 -20.75
C VAL A 161 -2.12 -19.48 -21.63
N VAL A 162 -1.07 -18.71 -21.94
CA VAL A 162 0.06 -19.21 -22.72
C VAL A 162 0.79 -20.32 -21.97
N LEU A 163 1.09 -20.13 -20.67
CA LEU A 163 1.77 -21.14 -19.85
C LEU A 163 0.96 -22.41 -19.71
N ASN A 164 -0.36 -22.32 -19.62
CA ASN A 164 -1.26 -23.49 -19.58
C ASN A 164 -1.27 -24.20 -20.93
N ARG A 165 -1.36 -23.50 -22.08
CA ARG A 165 -1.34 -24.10 -23.41
C ARG A 165 -0.04 -24.84 -23.73
N ILE A 166 1.10 -24.39 -23.21
CA ILE A 166 2.39 -25.09 -23.37
C ILE A 166 2.63 -26.18 -22.31
N GLY A 167 1.64 -26.43 -21.42
CA GLY A 167 1.70 -27.51 -20.44
C GLY A 167 2.53 -27.19 -19.18
N VAL A 168 2.85 -25.92 -18.91
CA VAL A 168 3.55 -25.52 -17.67
C VAL A 168 2.58 -25.42 -16.50
N SER A 169 1.32 -25.05 -16.71
CA SER A 169 0.29 -24.96 -15.67
C SER A 169 -0.79 -26.02 -15.94
N GLU A 170 -1.25 -26.67 -14.89
CA GLU A 170 -2.30 -27.71 -14.95
C GLU A 170 -3.71 -27.10 -14.78
N HIS A 171 -3.82 -26.12 -13.86
CA HIS A 171 -5.08 -25.47 -13.49
C HIS A 171 -4.99 -23.98 -13.75
N LEU A 172 -5.54 -23.54 -14.89
CA LEU A 172 -5.48 -22.14 -15.33
C LEU A 172 -6.07 -21.16 -14.31
N ASP A 173 -7.20 -21.52 -13.72
CA ASP A 173 -7.91 -20.71 -12.72
C ASP A 173 -7.08 -20.47 -11.46
N LEU A 174 -6.38 -21.50 -10.97
CA LEU A 174 -5.52 -21.41 -9.80
C LEU A 174 -4.25 -20.59 -10.07
N ALA A 175 -3.66 -20.76 -11.26
CA ALA A 175 -2.52 -19.98 -11.69
C ALA A 175 -2.86 -18.47 -11.80
N ILE A 176 -4.00 -18.15 -12.43
CA ILE A 176 -4.48 -16.75 -12.53
C ILE A 176 -4.78 -16.20 -11.13
N THR A 177 -5.48 -16.95 -10.29
CA THR A 177 -5.85 -16.52 -8.94
C THR A 177 -4.60 -16.19 -8.12
N GLY A 178 -3.58 -17.05 -8.11
CA GLY A 178 -2.31 -16.76 -7.43
C GLY A 178 -1.61 -15.54 -8.00
N ALA A 179 -1.57 -15.41 -9.32
CA ALA A 179 -0.83 -14.35 -10.00
C ALA A 179 -1.44 -12.94 -9.83
N ILE A 180 -2.76 -12.80 -9.61
CA ILE A 180 -3.42 -11.50 -9.40
C ILE A 180 -3.33 -11.00 -7.96
N ILE A 181 -2.99 -11.85 -6.98
CA ILE A 181 -2.94 -11.49 -5.55
C ILE A 181 -2.07 -10.24 -5.28
N PRO A 182 -0.87 -10.08 -5.87
CA PRO A 182 -0.08 -8.87 -5.65
C PRO A 182 -0.78 -7.56 -6.04
N MET A 183 -1.79 -7.61 -6.91
CA MET A 183 -2.58 -6.44 -7.32
C MET A 183 -3.73 -6.14 -6.35
N ILE A 184 -4.15 -7.13 -5.57
CA ILE A 184 -5.34 -7.01 -4.70
C ILE A 184 -5.08 -6.02 -3.58
N PRO A 185 -5.92 -4.99 -3.41
CA PRO A 185 -5.74 -3.93 -2.43
C PRO A 185 -6.19 -4.36 -1.02
N GLY A 186 -5.68 -5.51 -0.52
CA GLY A 186 -6.11 -6.10 0.74
C GLY A 186 -5.94 -5.20 1.96
N VAL A 187 -4.78 -4.50 2.05
CA VAL A 187 -4.50 -3.56 3.15
C VAL A 187 -5.45 -2.36 3.10
N ALA A 188 -5.76 -1.83 1.92
CA ALA A 188 -6.70 -0.72 1.78
C ALA A 188 -8.11 -1.14 2.16
N PHE A 189 -8.52 -2.35 1.74
CA PHE A 189 -9.83 -2.91 2.04
C PHE A 189 -10.02 -3.15 3.56
N THR A 190 -9.07 -3.82 4.21
CA THR A 190 -9.13 -4.10 5.65
C THR A 190 -9.06 -2.84 6.49
N ASN A 191 -8.22 -1.87 6.14
CA ASN A 191 -8.15 -0.59 6.83
C ASN A 191 -9.42 0.24 6.60
N GLY A 192 -10.04 0.16 5.41
CA GLY A 192 -11.31 0.82 5.15
C GLY A 192 -12.45 0.30 6.04
N ILE A 193 -12.52 -1.02 6.25
CA ILE A 193 -13.49 -1.62 7.18
C ILE A 193 -13.20 -1.15 8.61
N ARG A 194 -11.94 -1.17 9.03
CA ARG A 194 -11.56 -0.75 10.38
C ARG A 194 -11.89 0.72 10.62
N ASP A 195 -11.55 1.61 9.70
CA ASP A 195 -11.87 3.04 9.83
C ASP A 195 -13.38 3.25 10.01
N ILE A 196 -14.23 2.49 9.29
CA ILE A 196 -15.71 2.55 9.48
C ILE A 196 -16.11 2.07 10.88
N VAL A 197 -15.53 0.97 11.36
CA VAL A 197 -15.83 0.43 12.69
C VAL A 197 -15.40 1.40 13.80
N ASP A 198 -14.29 2.10 13.59
CA ASP A 198 -13.76 3.11 14.51
C ASP A 198 -14.52 4.46 14.42
N GLY A 199 -15.50 4.59 13.48
CA GLY A 199 -16.33 5.79 13.31
C GLY A 199 -15.85 6.77 12.24
N ASP A 200 -14.70 6.52 11.61
CA ASP A 200 -14.13 7.34 10.53
C ASP A 200 -14.77 6.99 9.17
N TYR A 201 -16.08 7.19 9.08
CA TYR A 201 -16.87 6.81 7.90
C TYR A 201 -16.36 7.42 6.59
N LEU A 202 -15.90 8.68 6.61
CA LEU A 202 -15.44 9.36 5.40
C LEU A 202 -14.21 8.66 4.81
N SER A 203 -13.21 8.44 5.63
CA SER A 203 -11.96 7.78 5.21
C SER A 203 -12.17 6.32 4.88
N GLY A 204 -12.97 5.63 5.69
CA GLY A 204 -13.31 4.23 5.46
C GLY A 204 -14.05 4.03 4.14
N CYS A 205 -15.08 4.84 3.85
CA CYS A 205 -15.81 4.77 2.58
C CYS A 205 -14.91 5.07 1.38
N VAL A 206 -14.06 6.08 1.44
CA VAL A 206 -13.12 6.40 0.34
C VAL A 206 -12.19 5.24 0.07
N ARG A 207 -11.61 4.61 1.10
CA ARG A 207 -10.72 3.44 0.94
C ARG A 207 -11.45 2.22 0.38
N LEU A 208 -12.68 1.96 0.82
CA LEU A 208 -13.47 0.85 0.29
C LEU A 208 -13.86 1.08 -1.16
N LEU A 209 -14.26 2.28 -1.54
CA LEU A 209 -14.53 2.62 -2.94
C LEU A 209 -13.30 2.43 -3.82
N ASP A 210 -12.13 2.88 -3.39
CA ASP A 210 -10.86 2.67 -4.09
C ASP A 210 -10.58 1.16 -4.25
N ALA A 211 -10.75 0.37 -3.21
CA ALA A 211 -10.53 -1.07 -3.26
C ALA A 211 -11.52 -1.77 -4.21
N ILE A 212 -12.80 -1.40 -4.17
CA ILE A 212 -13.83 -1.94 -5.08
C ILE A 212 -13.51 -1.61 -6.54
N LEU A 213 -13.06 -0.37 -6.82
CA LEU A 213 -12.65 0.02 -8.17
C LEU A 213 -11.48 -0.82 -8.68
N VAL A 214 -10.49 -1.10 -7.83
CA VAL A 214 -9.36 -1.99 -8.19
C VAL A 214 -9.85 -3.41 -8.45
N PHE A 215 -10.71 -3.98 -7.59
CA PHE A 215 -11.28 -5.31 -7.82
C PHE A 215 -12.03 -5.40 -9.15
N CYS A 216 -12.89 -4.43 -9.45
CA CYS A 216 -13.63 -4.37 -10.72
C CYS A 216 -12.66 -4.25 -11.92
N SER A 217 -11.62 -3.43 -11.79
CA SER A 217 -10.62 -3.25 -12.85
C SER A 217 -9.87 -4.54 -13.16
N ILE A 218 -9.39 -5.23 -12.11
CA ILE A 218 -8.73 -6.53 -12.27
C ILE A 218 -9.67 -7.55 -12.91
N ALA A 219 -10.92 -7.63 -12.43
CA ALA A 219 -11.91 -8.55 -12.97
C ALA A 219 -12.21 -8.32 -14.45
N ILE A 220 -12.30 -7.04 -14.88
CA ILE A 220 -12.45 -6.67 -16.29
C ILE A 220 -11.23 -7.13 -17.09
N GLY A 221 -10.01 -6.86 -16.59
CA GLY A 221 -8.78 -7.27 -17.25
C GLY A 221 -8.69 -8.79 -17.44
N VAL A 222 -8.95 -9.55 -16.37
CA VAL A 222 -8.98 -11.01 -16.40
C VAL A 222 -10.08 -11.52 -17.36
N GLY A 223 -11.29 -10.97 -17.28
CA GLY A 223 -12.39 -11.36 -18.15
C GLY A 223 -12.12 -11.10 -19.64
N LEU A 224 -11.41 -10.01 -19.96
CA LEU A 224 -10.95 -9.75 -21.32
C LEU A 224 -9.89 -10.77 -21.77
N GLY A 225 -8.92 -11.08 -20.89
CA GLY A 225 -7.86 -12.05 -21.18
C GLY A 225 -8.37 -13.48 -21.40
N LEU A 226 -9.43 -13.89 -20.69
CA LEU A 226 -10.03 -15.22 -20.88
C LEU A 226 -10.85 -15.36 -22.18
N LYS A 227 -11.17 -14.25 -22.84
CA LYS A 227 -11.88 -14.27 -24.15
C LYS A 227 -10.95 -14.33 -25.34
N LEU A 228 -9.64 -14.09 -25.15
CA LEU A 228 -8.60 -14.20 -26.18
C LEU A 228 -8.15 -15.68 -26.35
#